data_a76b29b184693c0a561f85d3ac9e2a69
#
_entry.id   a76b29b184693c0a561f85d3ac9e2a69
#
_cell.length_a   1.000
_cell.length_b   1.000
_cell.length_c   1.000
_cell.angle_alpha   90.00
_cell.angle_beta   90.00
_cell.angle_gamma   90.00
#
_symmetry.space_group_name_H-M   'P 1'
#
loop_
_entity.id
_entity.type
_entity.pdbx_description
1 polymer ?
#
loop_
_entity_poly.entity_id
_entity_poly.type
_entity_poly.pdbx_seq_one_letter_code
_entity_poly.pdbx_strand_id
1 'polypeptide(L)' 'HLKMTLTIKEAAAYSNIGINKIDSMLRTPNCPFVLFVGTKKLVKRREFEQFISEKLVI' A
#
# COMPACT_ATOMS: atom_id res chain seq x y z
N HIS A 1 -16.42 5.86 7.15
CA HIS A 1 -16.01 6.02 5.76
C HIS A 1 -14.71 5.35 5.46
N LEU A 2 -14.62 4.74 4.32
CA LEU A 2 -13.38 4.14 3.88
C LEU A 2 -12.55 5.19 3.15
N LYS A 3 -11.29 5.29 3.52
CA LYS A 3 -10.38 6.17 2.82
C LYS A 3 -10.02 5.58 1.47
N MET A 4 -9.87 6.44 0.48
CA MET A 4 -9.39 5.98 -0.82
C MET A 4 -7.89 5.76 -0.80
N THR A 5 -7.18 6.42 0.08
CA THR A 5 -5.74 6.26 0.23
C THR A 5 -5.40 6.00 1.68
N LEU A 6 -4.28 5.34 1.90
CA LEU A 6 -3.79 5.02 3.23
C LEU A 6 -2.35 5.52 3.35
N THR A 7 -1.98 5.91 4.57
CA THR A 7 -0.56 6.13 4.83
C THR A 7 0.13 4.77 4.93
N ILE A 8 1.47 4.78 4.93
CA ILE A 8 2.21 3.53 5.07
C ILE A 8 1.86 2.84 6.39
N LYS A 9 1.72 3.63 7.46
CA LYS A 9 1.37 3.07 8.77
C LYS A 9 -0.02 2.46 8.73
N GLU A 10 -0.96 3.14 8.09
CA GLU A 10 -2.32 2.63 7.99
C GLU A 10 -2.36 1.35 7.16
N ALA A 11 -1.62 1.33 6.07
CA ALA A 11 -1.55 0.14 5.22
C ALA A 11 -0.95 -1.04 5.99
N ALA A 12 0.08 -0.77 6.79
CA ALA A 12 0.70 -1.82 7.59
C ALA A 12 -0.27 -2.39 8.62
N ALA A 13 -1.01 -1.50 9.30
CA ALA A 13 -1.98 -1.95 10.29
C ALA A 13 -3.12 -2.72 9.63
N TYR A 14 -3.57 -2.24 8.48
CA TYR A 14 -4.69 -2.86 7.78
C TYR A 14 -4.34 -4.25 7.27
N SER A 15 -3.14 -4.42 6.74
CA SER A 15 -2.74 -5.67 6.10
C SER A 15 -1.92 -6.57 7.01
N ASN A 16 -1.49 -6.06 8.16
CA ASN A 16 -0.61 -6.78 9.08
C ASN A 16 0.75 -7.10 8.43
N ILE A 17 1.14 -6.30 7.47
CA ILE A 17 2.44 -6.40 6.82
C ILE A 17 3.34 -5.34 7.43
N GLY A 18 4.62 -5.67 7.62
CA GLY A 18 5.55 -4.72 8.21
C GLY A 18 5.71 -3.45 7.39
N ILE A 19 5.95 -2.33 8.08
CA ILE A 19 6.10 -1.03 7.43
C ILE A 19 7.26 -1.07 6.43
N ASN A 20 8.37 -1.69 6.80
CA ASN A 20 9.53 -1.77 5.93
C ASN A 20 9.22 -2.54 4.65
N LYS A 21 8.42 -3.58 4.78
CA LYS A 21 8.02 -4.37 3.62
C LYS A 21 7.18 -3.53 2.66
N ILE A 22 6.22 -2.80 3.22
CA ILE A 22 5.35 -1.95 2.40
C ILE A 22 6.16 -0.84 1.73
N ASP A 23 7.06 -0.21 2.48
CA ASP A 23 7.89 0.84 1.91
C ASP A 23 8.73 0.30 0.76
N SER A 24 9.27 -0.90 0.92
CA SER A 24 10.03 -1.55 -0.14
C SER A 24 9.17 -1.77 -1.38
N MET A 25 7.92 -2.20 -1.17
CA MET A 25 7.01 -2.41 -2.30
C MET A 25 6.68 -1.09 -3.01
N LEU A 26 6.55 -0.01 -2.26
CA LEU A 26 6.24 1.28 -2.85
C LEU A 26 7.39 1.83 -3.69
N ARG A 27 8.61 1.40 -3.42
CA ARG A 27 9.77 1.85 -4.18
C ARG A 27 9.93 1.10 -5.49
N THR A 28 9.17 0.05 -5.69
CA THR A 28 9.21 -0.72 -6.92
C THR A 28 8.73 0.15 -8.07
N PRO A 29 9.45 0.19 -9.21
CA PRO A 29 9.09 1.08 -10.31
C PRO A 29 7.69 0.90 -10.86
N ASN A 30 7.17 -0.30 -10.83
CA ASN A 30 5.84 -0.57 -11.38
C ASN A 30 4.81 -0.87 -10.30
N CYS A 31 4.95 -0.24 -9.14
CA CYS A 31 4.03 -0.45 -8.05
C CYS A 31 2.64 0.08 -8.43
N PRO A 32 1.61 -0.77 -8.47
CA PRO A 32 0.29 -0.36 -8.93
C PRO A 32 -0.51 0.43 -7.90
N PHE A 33 -0.08 0.42 -6.64
CA PHE A 33 -0.87 1.04 -5.58
C PHE A 33 -0.19 2.23 -4.92
N VAL A 34 0.90 2.72 -5.50
CA VAL A 34 1.56 3.89 -4.92
C VAL A 34 0.96 5.17 -5.50
N LEU A 35 0.78 6.17 -4.64
CA LEU A 35 0.32 7.49 -5.04
C LEU A 35 1.25 8.50 -4.41
N PHE A 36 1.81 9.38 -5.24
CA PHE A 36 2.68 10.43 -4.76
C PHE A 36 1.90 11.72 -4.63
N VAL A 37 1.95 12.32 -3.45
CA VAL A 37 1.33 13.62 -3.19
C VAL A 37 2.40 14.51 -2.62
N GLY A 38 2.97 15.36 -3.46
CA GLY A 38 4.12 16.14 -3.06
C GLY A 38 5.29 15.23 -2.75
N THR A 39 5.81 15.33 -1.53
CA THR A 39 6.92 14.49 -1.08
C THR A 39 6.44 13.24 -0.36
N LYS A 40 5.13 13.06 -0.23
CA LYS A 40 4.58 11.94 0.51
C LYS A 40 4.19 10.80 -0.41
N LYS A 41 4.37 9.60 0.08
CA LYS A 41 3.90 8.40 -0.61
C LYS A 41 2.68 7.89 0.12
N LEU A 42 1.62 7.65 -0.62
CA LEU A 42 0.39 7.09 -0.10
C LEU A 42 0.08 5.79 -0.81
N VAL A 43 -0.74 4.99 -0.18
CA VAL A 43 -1.14 3.70 -0.73
C VAL A 43 -2.57 3.82 -1.23
N LYS A 44 -2.80 3.49 -2.49
CA LYS A 44 -4.15 3.42 -3.03
C LYS A 44 -4.83 2.20 -2.46
N ARG A 45 -5.86 2.42 -1.63
CA ARG A 45 -6.45 1.34 -0.87
C ARG A 45 -6.98 0.20 -1.73
N ARG A 46 -7.75 0.54 -2.76
CA ARG A 46 -8.36 -0.50 -3.60
C ARG A 46 -7.32 -1.36 -4.30
N GLU A 47 -6.35 -0.72 -4.91
CA GLU A 47 -5.29 -1.45 -5.61
C GLU A 47 -4.44 -2.24 -4.65
N PHE A 48 -4.22 -1.70 -3.46
CA PHE A 48 -3.46 -2.41 -2.44
C PHE A 48 -4.19 -3.66 -1.97
N GLU A 49 -5.49 -3.53 -1.75
CA GLU A 49 -6.30 -4.68 -1.36
C GLU A 49 -6.26 -5.77 -2.43
N GLN A 50 -6.37 -5.36 -3.68
CA GLN A 50 -6.33 -6.30 -4.79
C GLN A 50 -4.96 -6.98 -4.87
N PHE A 51 -3.91 -6.21 -4.71
CA PHE A 51 -2.55 -6.75 -4.73
C PHE A 51 -2.36 -7.81 -3.64
N ILE A 52 -2.79 -7.50 -2.44
CA ILE A 52 -2.68 -8.44 -1.32
C ILE A 52 -3.48 -9.69 -1.62
N SER A 53 -4.68 -9.53 -2.13
CA SER A 53 -5.56 -10.64 -2.42
C SER A 53 -4.95 -11.58 -3.46
N GLU A 54 -4.27 -11.02 -4.45
CA GLU A 54 -3.71 -11.83 -5.52
C GLU A 54 -2.35 -12.41 -5.19
N LYS A 55 -1.53 -11.66 -4.44
CA LYS A 55 -0.14 -12.03 -4.25
C LYS A 55 0.13 -12.70 -2.92
N LEU A 56 -0.67 -12.39 -1.91
CA LEU A 56 -0.43 -12.88 -0.57
C LEU A 56 -1.48 -13.87 -0.09
N VAL A 57 -2.43 -14.20 -0.93
CA VAL A 57 -3.43 -15.21 -0.59
C VAL A 57 -2.77 -16.57 -0.59
N ILE A 58 -3.06 -17.29 0.42
CA ILE A 58 -2.49 -18.63 0.60
C ILE A 58 -3.58 -19.66 0.48
#